data_d9e072e87ec00e140beeeb34a1f03055
#
_entry.id   d9e072e87ec00e140beeeb34a1f03055
#
_cell.length_a   1.000
_cell.length_b   1.000
_cell.length_c   1.000
_cell.angle_alpha   90.00
_cell.angle_beta   90.00
_cell.angle_gamma   90.00
#
_symmetry.space_group_name_H-M   'P 1'
#
loop_
_entity.id
_entity.type
_entity.pdbx_description
1 polymer ?
#
loop_
_entity_poly.entity_id
_entity_poly.type
_entity_poly.pdbx_seq_one_letter_code
_entity_poly.pdbx_strand_id
1 'polypeptide(L)'
;MDKKIKYVIDTNAVIDNPNLLDKYDVIIPSIVLKEIEDLELKKSNQVLQYGIRNVKRILLNYVKENNGDIFDITSVKNTTEYTDSYADNAIISFAQEKGYGIITNDVLMYLKATGLSIPVIIPSLGEKDKTIYEGVRNIFINDENSGSGELLLDHIETEIYKSTANKDYVVPKDTPFEENEYIVFLDKAQETYNSKGEHVGYKDVGLFKYNSKDGFQRIGTPVIKGYQENIKPRNVRQRCAVDMLKDPETKVKALFGTFGAGKDYLMLGQALSLVMDDASPIDKLIWVRNNVEVKDSNPIGFLPNSLEEKLKPFLMPMVDHLGGDEAVLDELMLQGKIEVQHLGFIRGRDIKNAIIYVTEVQSNTREHIQLLLSRVSDGSQIWFNGDSEQTDSDKFKYNNGVNALRKLAGQELYAQVTLDKTERSDVAQMANLLDED
;
A
#
# COMPACT_ATOMS: atom_id res chain seq x y z
N MET A 1 12.32 9.92 36.62
CA MET A 1 11.50 8.83 36.07
C MET A 1 10.27 9.49 35.45
N ASP A 2 10.29 9.74 34.15
CA ASP A 2 9.13 10.28 33.46
C ASP A 2 8.00 9.24 33.55
N LYS A 3 6.89 9.61 34.16
CA LYS A 3 5.69 8.76 34.19
C LYS A 3 5.22 8.61 32.75
N LYS A 4 5.31 7.38 32.21
CA LYS A 4 4.71 7.05 30.92
C LYS A 4 3.22 7.43 30.98
N ILE A 5 2.78 8.35 30.11
CA ILE A 5 1.38 8.78 30.08
C ILE A 5 0.55 7.65 29.52
N LYS A 6 -0.55 7.26 30.21
CA LYS A 6 -1.56 6.37 29.68
C LYS A 6 -2.57 7.16 28.85
N TYR A 7 -3.11 6.57 27.83
CA TYR A 7 -4.05 7.21 26.92
C TYR A 7 -5.37 6.46 26.88
N VAL A 8 -6.47 7.18 26.90
CA VAL A 8 -7.78 6.65 26.57
C VAL A 8 -7.97 6.75 25.06
N ILE A 9 -8.34 5.66 24.40
CA ILE A 9 -8.58 5.66 22.96
C ILE A 9 -10.07 5.80 22.67
N ASP A 10 -10.39 6.70 21.75
CA ASP A 10 -11.73 6.90 21.21
C ASP A 10 -12.17 5.74 20.32
N THR A 11 -13.48 5.49 20.25
CA THR A 11 -14.11 4.41 19.49
C THR A 11 -13.73 4.45 18.00
N ASN A 12 -13.83 5.63 17.37
CA ASN A 12 -13.47 5.77 15.96
C ASN A 12 -11.97 5.57 15.72
N ALA A 13 -11.13 6.09 16.61
CA ALA A 13 -9.68 5.94 16.48
C ALA A 13 -9.25 4.47 16.56
N VAL A 14 -9.82 3.66 17.45
CA VAL A 14 -9.48 2.22 17.54
C VAL A 14 -10.07 1.42 16.39
N ILE A 15 -11.24 1.80 15.85
CA ILE A 15 -11.85 1.15 14.70
C ILE A 15 -11.03 1.44 13.42
N ASP A 16 -10.60 2.68 13.26
CA ASP A 16 -9.83 3.13 12.09
C ASP A 16 -8.40 2.59 12.09
N ASN A 17 -7.75 2.56 13.25
CA ASN A 17 -6.36 2.11 13.37
C ASN A 17 -6.12 1.29 14.65
N PRO A 18 -6.45 0.00 14.65
CA PRO A 18 -6.25 -0.87 15.83
C PRO A 18 -4.79 -1.03 16.26
N ASN A 19 -3.80 -0.75 15.38
CA ASN A 19 -2.37 -0.87 15.71
C ASN A 19 -1.92 0.19 16.74
N LEU A 20 -2.77 1.19 17.02
CA LEU A 20 -2.52 2.16 18.10
C LEU A 20 -2.41 1.50 19.47
N LEU A 21 -3.03 0.32 19.65
CA LEU A 21 -2.92 -0.47 20.87
C LEU A 21 -1.50 -0.97 21.16
N ASP A 22 -0.72 -1.24 20.12
CA ASP A 22 0.66 -1.70 20.24
C ASP A 22 1.65 -0.52 20.39
N LYS A 23 1.26 0.66 19.87
CA LYS A 23 2.12 1.85 19.83
C LYS A 23 2.08 2.66 21.14
N TYR A 24 0.95 2.68 21.83
CA TYR A 24 0.72 3.50 23.02
C TYR A 24 0.27 2.65 24.21
N ASP A 25 0.53 3.15 25.42
CA ASP A 25 -0.03 2.56 26.66
C ASP A 25 -1.51 2.98 26.77
N VAL A 26 -2.40 2.15 26.25
CA VAL A 26 -3.81 2.48 26.02
C VAL A 26 -4.71 1.87 27.09
N ILE A 27 -5.72 2.61 27.50
CA ILE A 27 -6.84 2.15 28.31
C ILE A 27 -8.14 2.29 27.51
N ILE A 28 -8.95 1.24 27.53
CA ILE A 28 -10.26 1.19 26.89
C ILE A 28 -11.34 1.23 27.98
N PRO A 29 -12.02 2.36 28.19
CA PRO A 29 -13.10 2.45 29.16
C PRO A 29 -14.37 1.72 28.68
N SER A 30 -15.22 1.33 29.63
CA SER A 30 -16.47 0.62 29.34
C SER A 30 -17.39 1.31 28.34
N ILE A 31 -17.32 2.65 28.25
CA ILE A 31 -18.12 3.42 27.30
C ILE A 31 -17.72 3.13 25.86
N VAL A 32 -16.42 3.01 25.57
CA VAL A 32 -15.91 2.68 24.23
C VAL A 32 -16.36 1.26 23.82
N LEU A 33 -16.31 0.29 24.75
CA LEU A 33 -16.82 -1.05 24.49
C LEU A 33 -18.32 -1.06 24.20
N LYS A 34 -19.09 -0.25 24.94
CA LYS A 34 -20.54 -0.10 24.70
C LYS A 34 -20.83 0.54 23.34
N GLU A 35 -20.08 1.56 22.94
CA GLU A 35 -20.24 2.16 21.60
C GLU A 35 -19.93 1.16 20.49
N ILE A 36 -18.87 0.36 20.64
CA ILE A 36 -18.54 -0.71 19.68
C ILE A 36 -19.69 -1.71 19.58
N GLU A 37 -20.33 -2.05 20.68
CA GLU A 37 -21.51 -2.94 20.73
C GLU A 37 -22.73 -2.28 20.05
N ASP A 38 -23.02 -1.03 20.36
CA ASP A 38 -24.13 -0.27 19.77
C ASP A 38 -23.96 -0.09 18.25
N LEU A 39 -22.73 0.13 17.79
CA LEU A 39 -22.39 0.21 16.35
C LEU A 39 -22.53 -1.15 15.65
N GLU A 40 -22.21 -2.25 16.33
CA GLU A 40 -22.42 -3.60 15.80
C GLU A 40 -23.93 -3.91 15.59
N LEU A 41 -24.77 -3.45 16.48
CA LEU A 41 -26.23 -3.64 16.40
C LEU A 41 -26.86 -2.82 15.24
N LYS A 42 -26.26 -1.70 14.87
CA LYS A 42 -26.67 -0.87 13.72
C LYS A 42 -26.22 -1.51 12.41
N LYS A 43 -26.92 -2.54 11.94
CA LYS A 43 -26.58 -3.35 10.75
C LYS A 43 -26.49 -2.60 9.40
N SER A 44 -26.53 -1.28 9.38
CA SER A 44 -26.69 -0.46 8.17
C SER A 44 -25.43 -0.26 7.33
N ASN A 45 -24.23 -0.53 7.85
CA ASN A 45 -22.97 -0.30 7.13
C ASN A 45 -22.03 -1.51 7.21
N GLN A 46 -21.85 -2.23 6.10
CA GLN A 46 -20.99 -3.42 6.01
C GLN A 46 -19.51 -3.11 6.31
N VAL A 47 -19.06 -1.91 5.99
CA VAL A 47 -17.67 -1.44 6.19
C VAL A 47 -17.38 -1.30 7.68
N LEU A 48 -18.28 -0.60 8.39
CA LEU A 48 -18.19 -0.43 9.83
C LEU A 48 -18.24 -1.78 10.55
N GLN A 49 -19.08 -2.71 10.08
CA GLN A 49 -19.18 -4.08 10.62
C GLN A 49 -17.88 -4.88 10.44
N TYR A 50 -17.14 -4.63 9.33
CA TYR A 50 -15.84 -5.25 9.14
C TYR A 50 -14.80 -4.66 10.10
N GLY A 51 -14.73 -3.33 10.23
CA GLY A 51 -13.87 -2.63 11.18
C GLY A 51 -14.09 -3.13 12.61
N ILE A 52 -15.34 -3.20 13.05
CA ILE A 52 -15.74 -3.69 14.38
C ILE A 52 -15.27 -5.13 14.61
N ARG A 53 -15.48 -6.03 13.65
CA ARG A 53 -15.01 -7.43 13.76
C ARG A 53 -13.49 -7.52 13.85
N ASN A 54 -12.78 -6.68 13.11
CA ASN A 54 -11.32 -6.63 13.15
C ASN A 54 -10.82 -6.16 14.51
N VAL A 55 -11.39 -5.07 15.03
CA VAL A 55 -11.07 -4.55 16.38
C VAL A 55 -11.34 -5.60 17.45
N LYS A 56 -12.52 -6.24 17.45
CA LYS A 56 -12.83 -7.30 18.41
C LYS A 56 -11.80 -8.43 18.40
N ARG A 57 -11.33 -8.84 17.22
CA ARG A 57 -10.31 -9.88 17.10
C ARG A 57 -8.97 -9.43 17.67
N ILE A 58 -8.56 -8.20 17.40
CA ILE A 58 -7.30 -7.63 17.90
C ILE A 58 -7.37 -7.46 19.41
N LEU A 59 -8.46 -6.91 19.94
CA LEU A 59 -8.69 -6.79 21.38
C LEU A 59 -8.67 -8.15 22.08
N LEU A 60 -9.27 -9.19 21.48
CA LEU A 60 -9.25 -10.54 22.04
C LEU A 60 -7.83 -11.12 22.11
N ASN A 61 -7.01 -10.88 21.10
CA ASN A 61 -5.62 -11.32 21.11
C ASN A 61 -4.81 -10.53 22.16
N TYR A 62 -4.99 -9.22 22.20
CA TYR A 62 -4.31 -8.33 23.15
C TYR A 62 -4.61 -8.72 24.60
N VAL A 63 -5.85 -9.05 24.91
CA VAL A 63 -6.28 -9.54 26.24
C VAL A 63 -5.58 -10.85 26.61
N LYS A 64 -5.42 -11.76 25.65
CA LYS A 64 -4.74 -13.04 25.89
C LYS A 64 -3.26 -12.87 26.20
N GLU A 65 -2.61 -11.88 25.58
CA GLU A 65 -1.18 -11.60 25.72
C GLU A 65 -0.87 -10.77 26.98
N ASN A 66 -1.79 -9.87 27.39
CA ASN A 66 -1.58 -8.86 28.43
C ASN A 66 -2.49 -9.04 29.68
N ASN A 67 -3.08 -10.21 29.90
CA ASN A 67 -3.95 -10.52 31.03
C ASN A 67 -5.13 -9.53 31.30
N GLY A 68 -5.55 -8.78 30.29
CA GLY A 68 -6.70 -7.88 30.37
C GLY A 68 -6.47 -6.50 30.98
N ASP A 69 -5.25 -6.14 31.32
CA ASP A 69 -4.90 -4.85 31.97
C ASP A 69 -5.20 -3.60 31.12
N ILE A 70 -5.63 -3.77 29.89
CA ILE A 70 -6.05 -2.70 28.98
C ILE A 70 -7.46 -2.13 29.28
N PHE A 71 -8.29 -2.87 30.00
CA PHE A 71 -9.68 -2.46 30.25
C PHE A 71 -9.87 -1.81 31.61
N ASP A 72 -10.47 -0.62 31.63
CA ASP A 72 -11.05 -0.05 32.84
C ASP A 72 -12.58 -0.15 32.78
N ILE A 73 -13.11 -1.14 33.47
CA ILE A 73 -14.56 -1.44 33.53
C ILE A 73 -15.25 -0.61 34.61
N THR A 74 -14.55 0.28 35.30
CA THR A 74 -15.17 1.17 36.27
C THR A 74 -16.24 2.02 35.57
N SER A 75 -17.46 1.96 36.06
CA SER A 75 -18.59 2.73 35.52
C SER A 75 -18.18 4.21 35.45
N VAL A 76 -18.12 4.78 34.24
CA VAL A 76 -18.08 6.21 34.09
C VAL A 76 -19.37 6.75 34.71
N LYS A 77 -19.27 7.35 35.90
CA LYS A 77 -20.39 8.06 36.46
C LYS A 77 -20.69 9.22 35.52
N ASN A 78 -21.87 9.18 34.90
CA ASN A 78 -22.42 10.33 34.20
C ASN A 78 -22.48 11.48 35.22
N THR A 79 -21.49 12.35 35.22
CA THR A 79 -21.53 13.60 35.95
C THR A 79 -22.50 14.49 35.22
N THR A 80 -23.64 14.72 35.88
CA THR A 80 -24.91 15.27 35.40
C THR A 80 -24.87 16.78 35.11
N GLU A 81 -23.77 17.35 34.64
CA GLU A 81 -23.72 18.76 34.25
C GLU A 81 -23.81 19.03 32.74
N TYR A 82 -23.76 18.00 31.91
CA TYR A 82 -24.02 18.10 30.46
C TYR A 82 -25.16 17.13 30.11
N THR A 83 -26.30 17.71 29.86
CA THR A 83 -27.59 17.05 29.64
C THR A 83 -27.74 16.28 28.34
N ASP A 84 -26.66 16.08 27.58
CA ASP A 84 -26.65 15.29 26.37
C ASP A 84 -25.57 14.22 26.45
N SER A 85 -26.04 13.00 26.31
CA SER A 85 -25.32 11.72 26.38
C SER A 85 -24.34 11.49 25.25
N TYR A 86 -23.39 12.40 25.03
CA TYR A 86 -22.32 12.18 24.07
C TYR A 86 -21.20 11.39 24.74
N ALA A 87 -20.87 10.25 24.16
CA ALA A 87 -19.77 9.39 24.58
C ALA A 87 -18.44 10.15 24.68
N ASP A 88 -18.18 11.11 23.77
CA ASP A 88 -17.01 11.98 23.76
C ASP A 88 -16.80 12.72 25.07
N ASN A 89 -17.87 13.31 25.64
CA ASN A 89 -17.77 14.06 26.89
C ASN A 89 -17.48 13.11 28.08
N ALA A 90 -17.97 11.90 28.05
CA ALA A 90 -17.68 10.88 29.05
C ALA A 90 -16.24 10.39 28.98
N ILE A 91 -15.69 10.22 27.77
CA ILE A 91 -14.27 9.88 27.54
C ILE A 91 -13.38 11.01 28.06
N ILE A 92 -13.69 12.27 27.72
CA ILE A 92 -12.95 13.44 28.19
C ILE A 92 -12.96 13.53 29.71
N SER A 93 -14.12 13.37 30.34
CA SER A 93 -14.28 13.42 31.82
C SER A 93 -13.49 12.31 32.50
N PHE A 94 -13.52 11.10 31.93
CA PHE A 94 -12.77 9.95 32.41
C PHE A 94 -11.25 10.20 32.34
N ALA A 95 -10.76 10.68 31.18
CA ALA A 95 -9.36 11.00 30.99
C ALA A 95 -8.87 12.09 31.98
N GLN A 96 -9.68 13.12 32.20
CA GLN A 96 -9.38 14.19 33.14
C GLN A 96 -9.33 13.69 34.58
N GLU A 97 -10.30 12.87 35.01
CA GLU A 97 -10.36 12.31 36.37
C GLU A 97 -9.13 11.43 36.67
N LYS A 98 -8.71 10.63 35.68
CA LYS A 98 -7.59 9.68 35.84
C LYS A 98 -6.22 10.28 35.54
N GLY A 99 -6.17 11.49 34.96
CA GLY A 99 -4.92 12.12 34.52
C GLY A 99 -4.31 11.39 33.31
N TYR A 100 -5.16 10.86 32.41
CA TYR A 100 -4.75 10.20 31.18
C TYR A 100 -4.78 11.19 29.99
N GLY A 101 -4.05 10.87 28.93
CA GLY A 101 -4.21 11.50 27.63
C GLY A 101 -5.38 10.89 26.85
N ILE A 102 -5.66 11.44 25.67
CA ILE A 102 -6.69 10.93 24.74
C ILE A 102 -6.08 10.68 23.37
N ILE A 103 -6.50 9.61 22.69
CA ILE A 103 -6.22 9.33 21.29
C ILE A 103 -7.55 9.37 20.56
N THR A 104 -7.73 10.32 19.63
CA THR A 104 -8.97 10.50 18.87
C THR A 104 -8.72 10.99 17.46
N ASN A 105 -9.58 10.63 16.51
CA ASN A 105 -9.64 11.20 15.16
C ASN A 105 -10.67 12.34 15.07
N ASP A 106 -11.45 12.58 16.15
CA ASP A 106 -12.45 13.64 16.19
C ASP A 106 -11.81 15.00 16.54
N VAL A 107 -11.90 15.95 15.61
CA VAL A 107 -11.35 17.30 15.76
C VAL A 107 -12.03 18.07 16.88
N LEU A 108 -13.35 17.89 17.10
CA LEU A 108 -14.06 18.59 18.16
C LEU A 108 -13.68 18.04 19.53
N MET A 109 -13.51 16.73 19.65
CA MET A 109 -12.99 16.09 20.86
C MET A 109 -11.56 16.55 21.17
N TYR A 110 -10.70 16.66 20.14
CA TYR A 110 -9.36 17.21 20.27
C TYR A 110 -9.38 18.64 20.83
N LEU A 111 -10.20 19.53 20.24
CA LEU A 111 -10.29 20.94 20.67
C LEU A 111 -10.78 21.04 22.12
N LYS A 112 -11.80 20.27 22.51
CA LYS A 112 -12.31 20.24 23.89
C LYS A 112 -11.26 19.76 24.88
N ALA A 113 -10.56 18.66 24.57
CA ALA A 113 -9.56 18.08 25.45
C ALA A 113 -8.33 18.99 25.58
N THR A 114 -7.88 19.63 24.48
CA THR A 114 -6.81 20.62 24.50
C THR A 114 -7.18 21.84 25.35
N GLY A 115 -8.42 22.33 25.24
CA GLY A 115 -8.94 23.42 26.10
C GLY A 115 -8.95 23.09 27.60
N LEU A 116 -9.01 21.79 27.95
CA LEU A 116 -8.93 21.29 29.32
C LEU A 116 -7.50 20.90 29.73
N SER A 117 -6.49 21.19 28.91
CA SER A 117 -5.08 20.82 29.12
C SER A 117 -4.84 19.31 29.26
N ILE A 118 -5.67 18.50 28.62
CA ILE A 118 -5.49 17.05 28.53
C ILE A 118 -4.55 16.76 27.35
N PRO A 119 -3.50 15.94 27.51
CA PRO A 119 -2.66 15.51 26.39
C PRO A 119 -3.47 14.77 25.33
N VAL A 120 -3.43 15.21 24.07
CA VAL A 120 -4.20 14.58 22.99
C VAL A 120 -3.31 14.20 21.82
N ILE A 121 -3.58 13.05 21.25
CA ILE A 121 -2.96 12.54 20.02
C ILE A 121 -4.06 12.42 18.97
N ILE A 122 -3.86 13.03 17.80
CA ILE A 122 -4.67 12.77 16.59
C ILE A 122 -3.85 11.89 15.66
N PRO A 123 -4.19 10.59 15.52
CA PRO A 123 -3.45 9.68 14.65
C PRO A 123 -3.43 10.09 13.18
N SER A 124 -4.51 10.73 12.72
CA SER A 124 -4.64 11.21 11.32
C SER A 124 -3.78 12.44 10.99
N LEU A 125 -3.37 13.23 12.00
CA LEU A 125 -2.51 14.40 11.81
C LEU A 125 -1.04 14.12 12.12
N GLY A 126 -0.73 12.99 12.73
CA GLY A 126 0.62 12.61 13.09
C GLY A 126 1.20 11.58 12.16
N GLU A 127 2.38 11.89 11.62
CA GLU A 127 3.31 11.02 10.90
C GLU A 127 2.66 9.84 10.15
N LYS A 128 2.73 9.84 8.81
CA LYS A 128 2.54 8.64 7.99
C LYS A 128 3.23 7.48 8.72
N ASP A 129 2.49 6.44 9.00
CA ASP A 129 2.95 5.30 9.80
C ASP A 129 4.27 4.80 9.20
N LYS A 130 5.41 5.08 9.87
CA LYS A 130 6.76 4.69 9.41
C LYS A 130 6.93 3.17 9.27
N THR A 131 5.89 2.42 9.63
CA THR A 131 5.86 0.95 9.60
C THR A 131 5.19 0.38 8.36
N ILE A 132 4.63 1.20 7.46
CA ILE A 132 3.99 0.69 6.24
C ILE A 132 5.07 0.17 5.30
N TYR A 133 5.04 -1.14 5.02
CA TYR A 133 5.93 -1.74 4.03
C TYR A 133 5.67 -1.18 2.63
N GLU A 134 6.67 -0.55 2.05
CA GLU A 134 6.63 0.07 0.71
C GLU A 134 7.37 -0.73 -0.35
N GLY A 135 8.10 -1.78 0.06
CA GLY A 135 8.97 -2.56 -0.81
C GLY A 135 10.30 -1.88 -1.12
N VAL A 136 10.48 -0.63 -0.70
CA VAL A 136 11.71 0.16 -0.88
C VAL A 136 12.04 0.84 0.44
N ARG A 137 13.25 0.60 0.95
CA ARG A 137 13.78 1.21 2.16
C ARG A 137 14.87 2.23 1.81
N ASN A 138 14.67 3.47 2.24
CA ASN A 138 15.67 4.51 2.11
C ASN A 138 16.60 4.50 3.34
N ILE A 139 17.90 4.49 3.12
CA ILE A 139 18.94 4.58 4.14
C ILE A 139 19.81 5.78 3.82
N PHE A 140 19.97 6.67 4.80
CA PHE A 140 20.77 7.87 4.63
C PHE A 140 22.21 7.63 5.05
N ILE A 141 23.15 8.16 4.28
CA ILE A 141 24.58 8.25 4.61
C ILE A 141 25.01 9.73 4.67
N ASN A 142 26.15 10.01 5.27
CA ASN A 142 26.65 11.36 5.53
C ASN A 142 25.65 12.25 6.27
N ASP A 143 24.90 11.64 7.20
CA ASP A 143 24.01 12.33 8.13
C ASP A 143 24.66 12.40 9.52
N GLU A 144 24.59 13.54 10.19
CA GLU A 144 25.18 13.76 11.52
C GLU A 144 24.77 12.69 12.57
N ASN A 145 23.66 11.98 12.32
CA ASN A 145 23.10 10.93 13.18
C ASN A 145 23.18 9.52 12.58
N SER A 146 23.84 9.28 11.43
CA SER A 146 23.70 8.04 10.65
C SER A 146 24.98 7.22 10.47
N GLY A 147 25.91 7.23 11.42
CA GLY A 147 27.10 6.35 11.35
C GLY A 147 26.79 4.85 11.13
N SER A 148 25.53 4.46 11.25
CA SER A 148 25.04 3.11 10.91
C SER A 148 24.78 2.89 9.41
N GLY A 149 24.53 3.94 8.63
CA GLY A 149 24.23 3.84 7.20
C GLY A 149 25.46 3.46 6.38
N GLU A 150 26.59 4.10 6.63
CA GLU A 150 27.87 3.81 5.98
C GLU A 150 28.36 2.39 6.30
N LEU A 151 28.27 1.98 7.58
CA LEU A 151 28.62 0.62 8.01
C LEU A 151 27.75 -0.43 7.33
N LEU A 152 26.46 -0.14 7.15
CA LEU A 152 25.55 -1.05 6.48
C LEU A 152 25.85 -1.14 4.97
N LEU A 153 26.15 -0.02 4.31
CA LEU A 153 26.57 -0.01 2.90
C LEU A 153 27.82 -0.85 2.69
N ASP A 154 28.86 -0.64 3.51
CA ASP A 154 30.11 -1.40 3.45
C ASP A 154 29.87 -2.90 3.72
N HIS A 155 29.01 -3.21 4.69
CA HIS A 155 28.59 -4.59 4.96
C HIS A 155 27.94 -5.24 3.74
N ILE A 156 26.96 -4.59 3.11
CA ILE A 156 26.25 -5.10 1.91
C ILE A 156 27.24 -5.32 0.77
N GLU A 157 28.13 -4.38 0.52
CA GLU A 157 29.14 -4.52 -0.54
C GLU A 157 30.13 -5.67 -0.26
N THR A 158 30.48 -5.86 1.00
CA THR A 158 31.30 -7.00 1.45
C THR A 158 30.57 -8.33 1.24
N GLU A 159 29.29 -8.41 1.55
CA GLU A 159 28.47 -9.60 1.34
C GLU A 159 28.35 -9.96 -0.15
N ILE A 160 28.14 -8.97 -1.02
CA ILE A 160 28.12 -9.15 -2.47
C ILE A 160 29.48 -9.68 -2.95
N TYR A 161 30.58 -9.13 -2.47
CA TYR A 161 31.93 -9.62 -2.81
C TYR A 161 32.11 -11.07 -2.39
N LYS A 162 31.75 -11.44 -1.17
CA LYS A 162 31.87 -12.82 -0.65
C LYS A 162 31.04 -13.80 -1.48
N SER A 163 29.76 -13.47 -1.78
CA SER A 163 28.88 -14.34 -2.55
C SER A 163 29.35 -14.54 -4.00
N THR A 164 29.99 -13.51 -4.60
CA THR A 164 30.54 -13.58 -5.95
C THR A 164 31.86 -14.37 -5.99
N ALA A 165 32.69 -14.24 -4.96
CA ALA A 165 33.99 -14.88 -4.87
C ALA A 165 33.92 -16.37 -4.45
N ASN A 166 32.88 -16.76 -3.72
CA ASN A 166 32.73 -18.10 -3.18
C ASN A 166 31.31 -18.64 -3.43
N LYS A 167 31.18 -19.63 -4.31
CA LYS A 167 29.91 -20.28 -4.66
C LYS A 167 29.22 -21.01 -3.49
N ASP A 168 29.99 -21.38 -2.48
CA ASP A 168 29.49 -22.08 -1.28
C ASP A 168 29.18 -21.11 -0.13
N TYR A 169 29.17 -19.80 -0.41
CA TYR A 169 28.85 -18.78 0.58
C TYR A 169 27.37 -18.89 0.99
N VAL A 170 27.14 -19.01 2.30
CA VAL A 170 25.79 -19.06 2.87
C VAL A 170 25.35 -17.66 3.24
N VAL A 171 24.26 -17.21 2.64
CA VAL A 171 23.64 -15.91 2.95
C VAL A 171 23.18 -15.89 4.42
N PRO A 172 23.52 -14.86 5.20
CA PRO A 172 23.01 -14.72 6.56
C PRO A 172 21.48 -14.64 6.59
N LYS A 173 20.84 -15.43 7.45
CA LYS A 173 19.38 -15.44 7.60
C LYS A 173 18.85 -14.34 8.52
N ASP A 174 19.70 -13.85 9.43
CA ASP A 174 19.33 -12.80 10.39
C ASP A 174 19.60 -11.42 9.78
N THR A 175 18.77 -11.02 8.83
CA THR A 175 18.81 -9.69 8.25
C THR A 175 17.52 -8.93 8.60
N PRO A 176 17.56 -7.60 8.78
CA PRO A 176 16.37 -6.79 9.03
C PRO A 176 15.56 -6.50 7.75
N PHE A 177 15.86 -7.21 6.65
CA PHE A 177 15.26 -6.96 5.34
C PHE A 177 14.26 -8.06 4.99
N GLU A 178 13.17 -7.63 4.35
CA GLU A 178 12.17 -8.53 3.83
C GLU A 178 12.60 -9.13 2.49
N GLU A 179 12.03 -10.28 2.16
CA GLU A 179 12.25 -10.94 0.87
C GLU A 179 11.83 -10.02 -0.28
N ASN A 180 12.68 -9.87 -1.31
CA ASN A 180 12.51 -8.96 -2.44
C ASN A 180 12.44 -7.46 -2.10
N GLU A 181 12.90 -7.05 -0.92
CA GLU A 181 12.98 -5.64 -0.54
C GLU A 181 14.12 -4.92 -1.27
N TYR A 182 13.86 -3.70 -1.73
CA TYR A 182 14.86 -2.81 -2.31
C TYR A 182 15.44 -1.88 -1.24
N ILE A 183 16.76 -1.71 -1.26
CA ILE A 183 17.51 -0.86 -0.35
C ILE A 183 18.18 0.25 -1.16
N VAL A 184 17.82 1.50 -0.87
CA VAL A 184 18.34 2.70 -1.53
C VAL A 184 19.19 3.48 -0.53
N PHE A 185 20.47 3.68 -0.85
CA PHE A 185 21.33 4.55 -0.09
C PHE A 185 21.32 5.95 -0.68
N LEU A 186 20.97 6.94 0.15
CA LEU A 186 20.84 8.34 -0.20
C LEU A 186 21.90 9.16 0.53
N ASP A 187 22.71 9.90 -0.21
CA ASP A 187 23.79 10.72 0.33
C ASP A 187 23.29 12.13 0.67
N LYS A 188 23.16 12.43 1.96
CA LYS A 188 22.72 13.75 2.43
C LYS A 188 23.69 14.88 2.12
N ALA A 189 24.95 14.58 1.87
CA ALA A 189 25.91 15.58 1.41
C ALA A 189 25.72 15.98 -0.07
N GLN A 190 24.90 15.25 -0.83
CA GLN A 190 24.64 15.47 -2.24
C GLN A 190 23.15 15.70 -2.50
N GLU A 191 22.69 16.92 -2.25
CA GLU A 191 21.32 17.34 -2.52
C GLU A 191 21.04 17.39 -4.02
N THR A 192 19.82 17.06 -4.41
CA THR A 192 19.35 17.11 -5.80
C THR A 192 18.25 18.14 -5.95
N TYR A 193 18.28 18.86 -7.07
CA TYR A 193 17.37 19.97 -7.36
C TYR A 193 16.69 19.76 -8.71
N ASN A 194 15.43 20.20 -8.82
CA ASN A 194 14.73 20.20 -10.10
C ASN A 194 15.17 21.36 -11.01
N SER A 195 14.61 21.44 -12.22
CA SER A 195 14.91 22.51 -13.18
C SER A 195 14.52 23.92 -12.69
N LYS A 196 13.67 24.03 -11.67
CA LYS A 196 13.26 25.28 -11.03
C LYS A 196 14.15 25.66 -9.84
N GLY A 197 15.13 24.82 -9.49
CA GLY A 197 16.04 25.03 -8.35
C GLY A 197 15.43 24.65 -7.00
N GLU A 198 14.31 23.90 -6.97
CA GLU A 198 13.69 23.40 -5.75
C GLU A 198 14.35 22.09 -5.33
N HIS A 199 14.60 21.92 -4.03
CA HIS A 199 15.16 20.67 -3.48
C HIS A 199 14.16 19.53 -3.68
N VAL A 200 14.60 18.46 -4.33
CA VAL A 200 13.76 17.28 -4.64
C VAL A 200 14.23 16.00 -3.98
N GLY A 201 15.30 16.07 -3.19
CA GLY A 201 15.83 14.93 -2.45
C GLY A 201 17.35 14.86 -2.48
N TYR A 202 17.88 13.64 -2.31
CA TYR A 202 19.31 13.37 -2.23
C TYR A 202 19.73 12.41 -3.34
N LYS A 203 21.02 12.42 -3.70
CA LYS A 203 21.54 11.54 -4.71
C LYS A 203 21.59 10.09 -4.23
N ASP A 204 21.08 9.16 -5.04
CA ASP A 204 21.25 7.73 -4.80
C ASP A 204 22.68 7.29 -5.13
N VAL A 205 23.32 6.68 -4.14
CA VAL A 205 24.72 6.19 -4.24
C VAL A 205 24.80 4.66 -4.23
N GLY A 206 23.73 3.97 -3.88
CA GLY A 206 23.63 2.52 -3.92
C GLY A 206 22.18 2.07 -4.02
N LEU A 207 21.90 1.10 -4.90
CA LEU A 207 20.62 0.45 -5.05
C LEU A 207 20.82 -1.05 -5.05
N PHE A 208 20.18 -1.74 -4.12
CA PHE A 208 20.28 -3.17 -3.92
C PHE A 208 18.90 -3.81 -3.78
N LYS A 209 18.80 -5.08 -4.12
CA LYS A 209 17.67 -5.96 -3.82
C LYS A 209 18.17 -7.06 -2.89
N TYR A 210 17.41 -7.39 -1.87
CA TYR A 210 17.68 -8.53 -1.00
C TYR A 210 16.75 -9.70 -1.32
N ASN A 211 17.29 -10.90 -1.32
CA ASN A 211 16.53 -12.14 -1.20
C ASN A 211 17.34 -13.18 -0.39
N SER A 212 16.64 -14.07 0.28
CA SER A 212 17.26 -15.04 1.19
C SER A 212 18.11 -16.10 0.49
N LYS A 213 17.91 -16.30 -0.83
CA LYS A 213 18.62 -17.30 -1.63
C LYS A 213 19.97 -16.77 -2.13
N ASP A 214 19.99 -15.56 -2.69
CA ASP A 214 21.14 -14.99 -3.40
C ASP A 214 21.81 -13.86 -2.59
N GLY A 215 21.20 -13.40 -1.49
CA GLY A 215 21.65 -12.28 -0.69
C GLY A 215 21.36 -10.93 -1.35
N PHE A 216 22.31 -10.01 -1.24
CA PHE A 216 22.18 -8.68 -1.82
C PHE A 216 22.62 -8.68 -3.28
N GLN A 217 21.82 -8.09 -4.14
CA GLN A 217 22.12 -7.90 -5.56
C GLN A 217 22.11 -6.41 -5.87
N ARG A 218 23.18 -5.92 -6.50
CA ARG A 218 23.25 -4.52 -6.95
C ARG A 218 22.38 -4.34 -8.20
N ILE A 219 21.49 -3.36 -8.15
CA ILE A 219 20.58 -3.04 -9.25
C ILE A 219 21.18 -1.89 -10.08
N GLY A 220 21.30 -2.14 -11.36
CA GLY A 220 21.75 -1.15 -12.35
C GLY A 220 20.63 -0.19 -12.77
N THR A 221 20.63 0.16 -14.06
CA THR A 221 19.54 0.95 -14.67
C THR A 221 18.83 0.04 -15.68
N PRO A 222 17.83 -0.76 -15.24
CA PRO A 222 17.12 -1.65 -16.13
C PRO A 222 16.25 -0.84 -17.11
N VAL A 223 16.09 -1.37 -18.32
CA VAL A 223 15.31 -0.75 -19.39
C VAL A 223 14.27 -1.75 -19.89
N ILE A 224 13.04 -1.30 -20.12
CA ILE A 224 11.99 -2.08 -20.77
C ILE A 224 12.09 -1.86 -22.28
N LYS A 225 12.07 -2.94 -23.05
CA LYS A 225 12.03 -2.89 -24.51
C LYS A 225 10.57 -2.66 -24.92
N GLY A 226 10.16 -1.40 -25.07
CA GLY A 226 8.80 -1.06 -25.48
C GLY A 226 8.54 -1.31 -26.96
N TYR A 227 7.28 -1.22 -27.36
CA TYR A 227 6.83 -1.46 -28.75
C TYR A 227 7.45 -0.46 -29.74
N GLN A 228 7.42 0.82 -29.41
CA GLN A 228 8.00 1.88 -30.27
C GLN A 228 9.39 2.31 -29.80
N GLU A 229 9.53 2.50 -28.49
CA GLU A 229 10.77 2.98 -27.89
C GLU A 229 11.08 2.28 -26.56
N ASN A 230 12.34 2.34 -26.18
CA ASN A 230 12.75 1.80 -24.89
C ASN A 230 12.28 2.70 -23.73
N ILE A 231 11.59 2.11 -22.76
CA ILE A 231 11.15 2.77 -21.56
C ILE A 231 12.27 2.76 -20.52
N LYS A 232 12.71 3.96 -20.14
CA LYS A 232 13.76 4.15 -19.12
C LYS A 232 13.14 4.70 -17.84
N PRO A 233 13.53 4.17 -16.66
CA PRO A 233 13.10 4.74 -15.39
C PRO A 233 13.62 6.16 -15.22
N ARG A 234 12.79 7.06 -14.69
CA ARG A 234 13.11 8.48 -14.47
C ARG A 234 13.67 8.75 -13.08
N ASN A 235 13.39 7.88 -12.11
CA ASN A 235 13.86 8.00 -10.72
C ASN A 235 14.23 6.63 -10.14
N VAL A 236 14.77 6.63 -8.93
CA VAL A 236 15.27 5.40 -8.29
C VAL A 236 14.16 4.40 -8.00
N ARG A 237 12.96 4.84 -7.57
CA ARG A 237 11.84 3.93 -7.31
C ARG A 237 11.29 3.31 -8.60
N GLN A 238 11.30 4.04 -9.71
CA GLN A 238 10.99 3.45 -11.01
C GLN A 238 12.07 2.45 -11.46
N ARG A 239 13.36 2.63 -11.07
CA ARG A 239 14.40 1.60 -11.30
C ARG A 239 14.07 0.31 -10.55
N CYS A 240 13.67 0.40 -9.28
CA CYS A 240 13.19 -0.74 -8.49
C CYS A 240 11.98 -1.41 -9.16
N ALA A 241 10.99 -0.62 -9.61
CA ALA A 241 9.80 -1.13 -10.27
C ALA A 241 10.12 -1.89 -11.57
N VAL A 242 11.00 -1.33 -12.40
CA VAL A 242 11.40 -1.99 -13.66
C VAL A 242 12.17 -3.29 -13.39
N ASP A 243 13.07 -3.30 -12.40
CA ASP A 243 13.77 -4.53 -11.97
C ASP A 243 12.77 -5.59 -11.50
N MET A 244 11.83 -5.21 -10.60
CA MET A 244 10.75 -6.09 -10.13
C MET A 244 9.92 -6.67 -11.28
N LEU A 245 9.52 -5.83 -12.24
CA LEU A 245 8.69 -6.25 -13.37
C LEU A 245 9.42 -7.23 -14.29
N LYS A 246 10.74 -7.11 -14.42
CA LYS A 246 11.59 -7.97 -15.26
C LYS A 246 11.97 -9.29 -14.57
N ASP A 247 11.86 -9.39 -13.26
CA ASP A 247 12.21 -10.59 -12.52
C ASP A 247 11.21 -11.73 -12.81
N PRO A 248 11.61 -12.84 -13.43
CA PRO A 248 10.72 -13.95 -13.74
C PRO A 248 10.37 -14.82 -12.52
N GLU A 249 11.18 -14.78 -11.46
CA GLU A 249 10.99 -15.61 -10.27
C GLU A 249 9.86 -15.05 -9.38
N THR A 250 9.74 -13.74 -9.30
CA THR A 250 8.64 -13.08 -8.59
C THR A 250 7.35 -13.22 -9.39
N LYS A 251 6.37 -13.97 -8.86
CA LYS A 251 5.10 -14.27 -9.55
C LYS A 251 3.98 -13.30 -9.23
N VAL A 252 4.01 -12.69 -8.04
CA VAL A 252 3.03 -11.72 -7.57
C VAL A 252 3.73 -10.38 -7.43
N LYS A 253 3.39 -9.42 -8.29
CA LYS A 253 4.02 -8.10 -8.34
C LYS A 253 3.01 -7.00 -8.05
N ALA A 254 3.32 -6.12 -7.13
CA ALA A 254 2.46 -4.99 -6.77
C ALA A 254 3.20 -3.66 -6.98
N LEU A 255 2.61 -2.79 -7.79
CA LEU A 255 3.12 -1.45 -8.03
C LEU A 255 2.09 -0.42 -7.55
N PHE A 256 2.41 0.26 -6.48
CA PHE A 256 1.57 1.27 -5.87
C PHE A 256 2.13 2.68 -6.08
N GLY A 257 1.31 3.68 -5.81
CA GLY A 257 1.70 5.09 -5.88
C GLY A 257 0.54 5.96 -6.31
N THR A 258 0.70 7.27 -6.20
CA THR A 258 -0.30 8.24 -6.62
C THR A 258 -0.50 8.27 -8.13
N PHE A 259 -1.54 8.96 -8.58
CA PHE A 259 -1.75 9.12 -10.03
C PHE A 259 -0.56 9.86 -10.67
N GLY A 260 -0.25 9.52 -11.92
CA GLY A 260 0.87 10.13 -12.64
C GLY A 260 2.27 9.67 -12.25
N ALA A 261 2.42 8.76 -11.29
CA ALA A 261 3.72 8.20 -10.91
C ALA A 261 4.31 7.24 -11.96
N GLY A 262 3.54 6.87 -13.01
CA GLY A 262 3.99 6.02 -14.11
C GLY A 262 3.72 4.53 -13.92
N LYS A 263 2.82 4.15 -13.01
CA LYS A 263 2.47 2.74 -12.74
C LYS A 263 2.06 1.99 -14.00
N ASP A 264 0.96 2.43 -14.65
CA ASP A 264 0.47 1.80 -15.88
C ASP A 264 1.53 1.82 -16.98
N TYR A 265 2.24 2.95 -17.11
CA TYR A 265 3.27 3.10 -18.14
C TYR A 265 4.36 2.03 -18.03
N LEU A 266 4.89 1.78 -16.84
CA LEU A 266 5.91 0.76 -16.62
C LEU A 266 5.35 -0.66 -16.74
N MET A 267 4.19 -0.91 -16.12
CA MET A 267 3.60 -2.26 -16.06
C MET A 267 3.13 -2.71 -17.45
N LEU A 268 2.38 -1.88 -18.17
CA LEU A 268 1.90 -2.22 -19.51
C LEU A 268 3.04 -2.32 -20.50
N GLY A 269 4.02 -1.41 -20.44
CA GLY A 269 5.19 -1.48 -21.31
C GLY A 269 5.95 -2.80 -21.16
N GLN A 270 6.17 -3.27 -19.92
CA GLN A 270 6.82 -4.56 -19.67
C GLN A 270 5.91 -5.75 -20.04
N ALA A 271 4.60 -5.68 -19.75
CA ALA A 271 3.66 -6.74 -20.08
C ALA A 271 3.56 -6.96 -21.60
N LEU A 272 3.41 -5.88 -22.37
CA LEU A 272 3.40 -5.93 -23.83
C LEU A 272 4.73 -6.43 -24.40
N SER A 273 5.85 -5.99 -23.82
CA SER A 273 7.17 -6.51 -24.21
C SER A 273 7.27 -8.03 -24.08
N LEU A 274 6.71 -8.59 -22.99
CA LEU A 274 6.73 -10.05 -22.78
C LEU A 274 5.75 -10.79 -23.70
N VAL A 275 4.55 -10.26 -23.92
CA VAL A 275 3.52 -10.91 -24.75
C VAL A 275 3.86 -10.86 -26.24
N MET A 276 4.65 -9.87 -26.66
CA MET A 276 5.05 -9.70 -28.06
C MET A 276 6.40 -10.36 -28.37
N ASP A 277 7.11 -10.87 -27.37
CA ASP A 277 8.36 -11.60 -27.55
C ASP A 277 8.09 -13.09 -27.69
N ASP A 278 8.30 -13.63 -28.88
CA ASP A 278 8.07 -15.06 -29.16
C ASP A 278 8.98 -16.01 -28.34
N ALA A 279 10.07 -15.50 -27.77
CA ALA A 279 10.93 -16.23 -26.83
C ALA A 279 10.42 -16.22 -25.38
N SER A 280 9.42 -15.41 -25.08
CA SER A 280 8.83 -15.30 -23.74
C SER A 280 7.95 -16.51 -23.42
N PRO A 281 7.94 -17.01 -22.17
CA PRO A 281 6.99 -18.02 -21.76
C PRO A 281 5.56 -17.46 -21.54
N ILE A 282 5.38 -16.16 -21.72
CA ILE A 282 4.09 -15.48 -21.53
C ILE A 282 3.38 -15.36 -22.88
N ASP A 283 2.26 -16.06 -23.01
CA ASP A 283 1.48 -16.08 -24.26
C ASP A 283 0.53 -14.88 -24.35
N LYS A 284 0.02 -14.39 -23.22
CA LYS A 284 -1.03 -13.37 -23.21
C LYS A 284 -1.07 -12.50 -21.96
N LEU A 285 -1.70 -11.34 -22.12
CA LEU A 285 -2.08 -10.41 -21.06
C LEU A 285 -3.59 -10.49 -20.83
N ILE A 286 -4.00 -10.76 -19.60
CA ILE A 286 -5.39 -10.73 -19.16
C ILE A 286 -5.61 -9.50 -18.29
N TRP A 287 -6.26 -8.50 -18.85
CA TRP A 287 -6.62 -7.28 -18.11
C TRP A 287 -7.85 -7.54 -17.25
N VAL A 288 -7.71 -7.36 -15.95
CA VAL A 288 -8.80 -7.55 -14.98
C VAL A 288 -9.10 -6.23 -14.29
N ARG A 289 -10.36 -5.82 -14.34
CA ARG A 289 -10.85 -4.65 -13.61
C ARG A 289 -12.07 -5.01 -12.78
N ASN A 290 -12.12 -4.52 -11.55
CA ASN A 290 -13.35 -4.46 -10.79
C ASN A 290 -14.10 -3.20 -11.22
N ASN A 291 -15.33 -3.37 -11.71
CA ASN A 291 -16.13 -2.26 -12.20
C ASN A 291 -16.75 -1.52 -11.01
N VAL A 292 -15.94 -0.68 -10.35
CA VAL A 292 -16.43 0.26 -9.34
C VAL A 292 -16.65 1.59 -10.05
N GLU A 293 -17.85 2.10 -9.95
CA GLU A 293 -18.21 3.40 -10.52
C GLU A 293 -17.44 4.50 -9.77
N VAL A 294 -16.95 5.48 -10.51
CA VAL A 294 -16.34 6.67 -9.92
C VAL A 294 -17.41 7.39 -9.11
N LYS A 295 -17.09 7.80 -7.91
CA LYS A 295 -17.98 8.54 -7.02
C LYS A 295 -18.58 9.74 -7.79
N ASP A 296 -19.89 9.91 -7.66
CA ASP A 296 -20.67 10.97 -8.33
C ASP A 296 -20.75 10.90 -9.87
N SER A 297 -20.36 9.78 -10.50
CA SER A 297 -20.60 9.54 -11.92
C SER A 297 -21.91 8.77 -12.16
N ASN A 298 -22.54 9.02 -13.32
CA ASN A 298 -23.72 8.24 -13.72
C ASN A 298 -23.32 6.77 -14.00
N PRO A 299 -24.12 5.77 -13.53
CA PRO A 299 -23.86 4.37 -13.81
C PRO A 299 -23.69 4.12 -15.31
N ILE A 300 -22.67 3.35 -15.69
CA ILE A 300 -22.56 2.78 -17.04
C ILE A 300 -23.72 1.80 -17.20
N GLY A 301 -24.89 2.30 -17.52
CA GLY A 301 -26.13 1.55 -17.57
C GLY A 301 -26.06 0.30 -18.45
N PHE A 302 -27.17 -0.45 -18.51
CA PHE A 302 -27.39 -1.59 -19.43
C PHE A 302 -27.37 -1.11 -20.89
N LEU A 303 -26.21 -0.74 -21.43
CA LEU A 303 -26.02 -0.57 -22.85
C LEU A 303 -26.08 -1.94 -23.52
N PRO A 304 -26.70 -2.06 -24.72
CA PRO A 304 -26.91 -3.35 -25.40
C PRO A 304 -25.67 -3.97 -26.04
N ASN A 305 -24.47 -3.46 -25.72
CA ASN A 305 -23.20 -3.87 -26.30
C ASN A 305 -22.57 -5.06 -25.55
N SER A 306 -21.66 -5.78 -26.19
CA SER A 306 -20.88 -6.86 -25.57
C SER A 306 -20.08 -6.34 -24.37
N LEU A 307 -19.73 -7.23 -23.44
CA LEU A 307 -18.91 -6.88 -22.29
C LEU A 307 -17.55 -6.29 -22.73
N GLU A 308 -16.99 -6.82 -23.81
CA GLU A 308 -15.71 -6.35 -24.38
C GLU A 308 -15.80 -4.91 -24.87
N GLU A 309 -16.86 -4.53 -25.57
CA GLU A 309 -17.07 -3.16 -26.03
C GLU A 309 -17.24 -2.18 -24.86
N LYS A 310 -17.85 -2.61 -23.75
CA LYS A 310 -17.98 -1.79 -22.53
C LYS A 310 -16.67 -1.59 -21.78
N LEU A 311 -15.78 -2.58 -21.85
CA LEU A 311 -14.48 -2.54 -21.16
C LEU A 311 -13.37 -1.93 -22.03
N LYS A 312 -13.54 -1.86 -23.36
CA LYS A 312 -12.56 -1.30 -24.30
C LYS A 312 -12.07 0.11 -23.93
N PRO A 313 -12.90 1.08 -23.48
CA PRO A 313 -12.42 2.39 -23.06
C PRO A 313 -11.38 2.36 -21.93
N PHE A 314 -11.40 1.34 -21.08
CA PHE A 314 -10.42 1.19 -20.02
C PHE A 314 -9.06 0.68 -20.50
N LEU A 315 -8.97 0.20 -21.75
CA LEU A 315 -7.72 -0.22 -22.39
C LEU A 315 -6.97 0.92 -23.10
N MET A 316 -7.51 2.14 -23.12
CA MET A 316 -6.88 3.28 -23.79
C MET A 316 -5.43 3.53 -23.33
N PRO A 317 -5.05 3.35 -22.05
CA PRO A 317 -3.64 3.44 -21.65
C PRO A 317 -2.72 2.44 -22.37
N MET A 318 -3.27 1.30 -22.83
CA MET A 318 -2.52 0.32 -23.62
C MET A 318 -2.33 0.78 -25.05
N VAL A 319 -3.34 1.45 -25.63
CA VAL A 319 -3.25 2.03 -26.98
C VAL A 319 -2.10 3.05 -27.06
N ASP A 320 -1.88 3.86 -26.03
CA ASP A 320 -0.76 4.80 -25.96
C ASP A 320 0.59 4.09 -26.10
N HIS A 321 0.75 2.90 -25.52
CA HIS A 321 1.97 2.07 -25.67
C HIS A 321 2.11 1.45 -27.07
N LEU A 322 1.00 1.26 -27.77
CA LEU A 322 0.94 0.70 -29.12
C LEU A 322 1.04 1.76 -30.21
N GLY A 323 1.41 2.99 -29.85
CA GLY A 323 1.62 4.08 -30.79
C GLY A 323 0.37 4.93 -31.08
N GLY A 324 -0.65 4.82 -30.23
CA GLY A 324 -1.90 5.53 -30.40
C GLY A 324 -2.85 4.90 -31.44
N ASP A 325 -2.53 3.69 -31.92
CA ASP A 325 -3.34 2.99 -32.93
C ASP A 325 -4.19 1.90 -32.29
N GLU A 326 -5.51 2.14 -32.23
CA GLU A 326 -6.47 1.16 -31.70
C GLU A 326 -6.54 -0.10 -32.57
N ALA A 327 -6.24 -0.04 -33.87
CA ALA A 327 -6.26 -1.20 -34.73
C ALA A 327 -5.24 -2.26 -34.30
N VAL A 328 -4.09 -1.85 -33.78
CA VAL A 328 -3.09 -2.76 -33.23
C VAL A 328 -3.63 -3.48 -31.98
N LEU A 329 -4.34 -2.77 -31.12
CA LEU A 329 -4.99 -3.39 -29.96
C LEU A 329 -6.05 -4.41 -30.39
N ASP A 330 -6.91 -4.07 -31.34
CA ASP A 330 -7.95 -4.96 -31.89
C ASP A 330 -7.32 -6.22 -32.51
N GLU A 331 -6.22 -6.09 -33.23
CA GLU A 331 -5.50 -7.21 -33.78
C GLU A 331 -4.92 -8.14 -32.69
N LEU A 332 -4.31 -7.59 -31.63
CA LEU A 332 -3.79 -8.37 -30.51
C LEU A 332 -4.91 -9.09 -29.74
N MET A 333 -6.10 -8.46 -29.64
CA MET A 333 -7.27 -9.11 -29.05
C MET A 333 -7.78 -10.26 -29.93
N LEU A 334 -7.86 -10.06 -31.26
CA LEU A 334 -8.24 -11.13 -32.22
C LEU A 334 -7.25 -12.29 -32.21
N GLN A 335 -5.96 -12.04 -32.04
CA GLN A 335 -4.93 -13.07 -31.88
C GLN A 335 -4.98 -13.77 -30.50
N GLY A 336 -5.81 -13.32 -29.57
CA GLY A 336 -5.88 -13.84 -28.20
C GLY A 336 -4.69 -13.47 -27.32
N LYS A 337 -3.83 -12.55 -27.77
CA LYS A 337 -2.68 -12.02 -26.99
C LYS A 337 -3.11 -11.05 -25.88
N ILE A 338 -4.26 -10.42 -26.05
CA ILE A 338 -4.87 -9.54 -25.04
C ILE A 338 -6.30 -9.99 -24.78
N GLU A 339 -6.64 -10.25 -23.54
CA GLU A 339 -8.00 -10.54 -23.07
C GLU A 339 -8.42 -9.49 -22.05
N VAL A 340 -9.69 -9.09 -22.08
CA VAL A 340 -10.30 -8.22 -21.07
C VAL A 340 -11.31 -9.02 -20.27
N GLN A 341 -11.19 -8.99 -18.95
CA GLN A 341 -12.04 -9.77 -18.06
C GLN A 341 -12.58 -8.91 -16.92
N HIS A 342 -13.85 -9.08 -16.63
CA HIS A 342 -14.42 -8.61 -15.38
C HIS A 342 -14.10 -9.58 -14.26
N LEU A 343 -13.80 -9.06 -13.06
CA LEU A 343 -13.43 -9.87 -11.89
C LEU A 343 -14.41 -11.03 -11.61
N GLY A 344 -15.72 -10.81 -11.82
CA GLY A 344 -16.74 -11.84 -11.59
C GLY A 344 -16.62 -13.07 -12.51
N PHE A 345 -16.02 -12.94 -13.69
CA PHE A 345 -15.89 -14.02 -14.68
C PHE A 345 -14.57 -14.79 -14.59
N ILE A 346 -13.64 -14.34 -13.75
CA ILE A 346 -12.36 -15.03 -13.57
C ILE A 346 -12.49 -16.28 -12.68
N ARG A 347 -13.64 -16.40 -11.98
CA ARG A 347 -13.91 -17.51 -11.08
C ARG A 347 -13.99 -18.84 -11.86
N GLY A 348 -13.29 -19.88 -11.36
CA GLY A 348 -13.27 -21.22 -11.97
C GLY A 348 -12.26 -21.38 -13.11
N ARG A 349 -11.54 -20.33 -13.51
CA ARG A 349 -10.46 -20.43 -14.50
C ARG A 349 -9.18 -20.98 -13.84
N ASP A 350 -8.39 -21.68 -14.63
CA ASP A 350 -7.00 -22.04 -14.38
C ASP A 350 -6.16 -21.36 -15.46
N ILE A 351 -5.38 -20.34 -15.08
CA ILE A 351 -4.73 -19.44 -16.03
C ILE A 351 -3.25 -19.78 -16.09
N LYS A 352 -2.79 -20.19 -17.30
CA LYS A 352 -1.41 -20.60 -17.57
C LYS A 352 -0.74 -19.66 -18.57
N ASN A 353 0.58 -19.54 -18.47
CA ASN A 353 1.43 -18.76 -19.38
C ASN A 353 0.92 -17.33 -19.64
N ALA A 354 0.41 -16.67 -18.63
CA ALA A 354 -0.21 -15.35 -18.78
C ALA A 354 0.20 -14.38 -17.69
N ILE A 355 0.14 -13.09 -18.02
CA ILE A 355 0.12 -12.03 -17.03
C ILE A 355 -1.35 -11.68 -16.73
N ILE A 356 -1.77 -11.85 -15.49
CA ILE A 356 -3.04 -11.34 -15.01
C ILE A 356 -2.78 -9.92 -14.48
N TYR A 357 -3.20 -8.90 -15.21
CA TYR A 357 -2.99 -7.50 -14.84
C TYR A 357 -4.25 -6.93 -14.21
N VAL A 358 -4.15 -6.61 -12.93
CA VAL A 358 -5.28 -6.12 -12.11
C VAL A 358 -5.09 -4.64 -11.85
N THR A 359 -5.99 -3.80 -12.36
CA THR A 359 -5.96 -2.34 -12.15
C THR A 359 -6.88 -1.92 -11.02
N GLU A 360 -6.61 -0.75 -10.45
CA GLU A 360 -7.40 -0.14 -9.36
C GLU A 360 -7.58 -1.10 -8.18
N VAL A 361 -6.47 -1.70 -7.75
CA VAL A 361 -6.51 -2.75 -6.72
C VAL A 361 -7.04 -2.25 -5.38
N GLN A 362 -6.94 -0.94 -5.09
CA GLN A 362 -7.55 -0.31 -3.91
C GLN A 362 -9.08 -0.49 -3.88
N SER A 363 -9.72 -0.61 -5.05
CA SER A 363 -11.16 -0.88 -5.19
C SER A 363 -11.51 -2.37 -5.15
N ASN A 364 -10.61 -3.24 -4.70
CA ASN A 364 -10.84 -4.66 -4.46
C ASN A 364 -10.83 -4.97 -2.97
N THR A 365 -11.57 -6.01 -2.57
CA THR A 365 -11.52 -6.52 -1.20
C THR A 365 -10.45 -7.61 -1.06
N ARG A 366 -10.11 -7.98 0.17
CA ARG A 366 -9.22 -9.10 0.47
C ARG A 366 -9.70 -10.40 -0.21
N GLU A 367 -11.01 -10.64 -0.21
CA GLU A 367 -11.62 -11.83 -0.83
C GLU A 367 -11.43 -11.82 -2.34
N HIS A 368 -11.47 -10.64 -2.98
CA HIS A 368 -11.14 -10.49 -4.39
C HIS A 368 -9.68 -10.83 -4.67
N ILE A 369 -8.75 -10.37 -3.83
CA ILE A 369 -7.33 -10.71 -3.96
C ILE A 369 -7.11 -12.23 -3.80
N GLN A 370 -7.75 -12.87 -2.82
CA GLN A 370 -7.68 -14.32 -2.64
C GLN A 370 -8.23 -15.08 -3.85
N LEU A 371 -9.36 -14.61 -4.41
CA LEU A 371 -9.92 -15.17 -5.65
C LEU A 371 -8.92 -15.09 -6.80
N LEU A 372 -8.32 -13.94 -7.02
CA LEU A 372 -7.37 -13.68 -8.11
C LEU A 372 -6.10 -14.54 -7.97
N LEU A 373 -5.48 -14.53 -6.79
CA LEU A 373 -4.27 -15.34 -6.52
C LEU A 373 -4.51 -16.83 -6.75
N SER A 374 -5.71 -17.33 -6.42
CA SER A 374 -6.07 -18.74 -6.63
C SER A 374 -6.31 -19.11 -8.11
N ARG A 375 -6.17 -18.20 -9.04
CA ARG A 375 -6.32 -18.45 -10.51
C ARG A 375 -4.98 -18.53 -11.23
N VAL A 376 -3.90 -18.09 -10.56
CA VAL A 376 -2.54 -18.12 -11.13
C VAL A 376 -2.04 -19.56 -11.16
N SER A 377 -1.72 -20.06 -12.33
CA SER A 377 -1.19 -21.41 -12.55
C SER A 377 0.20 -21.35 -13.19
N ASP A 378 0.72 -22.51 -13.59
CA ASP A 378 2.07 -22.67 -14.12
C ASP A 378 2.40 -21.67 -15.24
N GLY A 379 3.60 -21.12 -15.21
CA GLY A 379 4.08 -20.14 -16.20
C GLY A 379 3.44 -18.76 -16.10
N SER A 380 2.44 -18.55 -15.22
CA SER A 380 1.75 -17.28 -15.10
C SER A 380 2.29 -16.40 -13.99
N GLN A 381 2.01 -15.10 -14.12
CA GLN A 381 2.27 -14.06 -13.13
C GLN A 381 1.00 -13.24 -12.90
N ILE A 382 0.86 -12.64 -11.72
CA ILE A 382 -0.20 -11.68 -11.45
C ILE A 382 0.40 -10.36 -10.98
N TRP A 383 -0.05 -9.29 -11.61
CA TRP A 383 0.45 -7.95 -11.41
C TRP A 383 -0.68 -7.04 -10.93
N PHE A 384 -0.46 -6.36 -9.84
CA PHE A 384 -1.43 -5.48 -9.21
C PHE A 384 -0.98 -4.02 -9.32
N ASN A 385 -1.86 -3.19 -9.89
CA ASN A 385 -1.67 -1.75 -10.00
C ASN A 385 -2.72 -1.05 -9.14
N GLY A 386 -2.30 -0.10 -8.30
CA GLY A 386 -3.23 0.64 -7.46
C GLY A 386 -2.64 1.89 -6.84
N ASP A 387 -3.55 2.68 -6.31
CA ASP A 387 -3.22 3.84 -5.50
C ASP A 387 -3.29 3.46 -4.01
N SER A 388 -2.27 3.85 -3.24
CA SER A 388 -2.21 3.55 -1.82
C SER A 388 -2.95 4.58 -0.96
N GLU A 389 -3.28 5.74 -1.53
CA GLU A 389 -3.87 6.88 -0.82
C GLU A 389 -5.33 7.11 -1.22
N GLN A 390 -5.75 6.69 -2.43
CA GLN A 390 -7.11 6.85 -2.90
C GLN A 390 -8.02 5.70 -2.46
N THR A 391 -9.22 6.04 -2.03
CA THR A 391 -10.33 5.10 -1.84
C THR A 391 -11.59 5.69 -2.45
N ASP A 392 -12.05 5.11 -3.57
CA ASP A 392 -13.25 5.58 -4.29
C ASP A 392 -14.56 5.35 -3.52
N SER A 393 -14.52 4.60 -2.43
CA SER A 393 -15.70 4.28 -1.64
C SER A 393 -15.32 3.88 -0.22
N ASP A 394 -16.12 4.31 0.76
CA ASP A 394 -15.99 3.93 2.17
C ASP A 394 -15.92 2.41 2.38
N LYS A 395 -16.48 1.63 1.45
CA LYS A 395 -16.43 0.16 1.45
C LYS A 395 -14.99 -0.37 1.48
N PHE A 396 -14.04 0.34 0.88
CA PHE A 396 -12.64 -0.09 0.77
C PHE A 396 -11.73 0.57 1.81
N LYS A 397 -12.26 1.40 2.71
CA LYS A 397 -11.49 2.07 3.76
C LYS A 397 -10.73 1.08 4.66
N TYR A 398 -11.37 -0.03 5.04
CA TYR A 398 -10.80 -1.02 5.96
C TYR A 398 -10.46 -2.37 5.31
N ASN A 399 -11.11 -2.71 4.20
CA ASN A 399 -10.91 -3.95 3.47
C ASN A 399 -10.58 -3.65 2.02
N ASN A 400 -9.35 -3.23 1.75
CA ASN A 400 -8.88 -2.96 0.40
C ASN A 400 -7.75 -3.91 -0.04
N GLY A 401 -7.57 -3.98 -1.36
CA GLY A 401 -6.61 -4.89 -1.97
C GLY A 401 -5.16 -4.51 -1.67
N VAL A 402 -4.85 -3.21 -1.51
CA VAL A 402 -3.50 -2.75 -1.17
C VAL A 402 -3.08 -3.30 0.19
N ASN A 403 -3.93 -3.12 1.22
CA ASN A 403 -3.67 -3.63 2.55
C ASN A 403 -3.64 -5.18 2.60
N ALA A 404 -4.41 -5.84 1.72
CA ALA A 404 -4.37 -7.30 1.62
C ALA A 404 -3.04 -7.79 1.03
N LEU A 405 -2.52 -7.12 -0.01
CA LEU A 405 -1.27 -7.45 -0.67
C LEU A 405 -0.05 -7.17 0.23
N ARG A 406 -0.03 -6.07 0.96
CA ARG A 406 1.05 -5.75 1.92
C ARG A 406 1.30 -6.86 2.95
N LYS A 407 0.29 -7.68 3.27
CA LYS A 407 0.44 -8.85 4.16
C LYS A 407 1.25 -9.99 3.55
N LEU A 408 1.55 -9.92 2.26
CA LEU A 408 2.41 -10.87 1.56
C LEU A 408 3.90 -10.48 1.60
N ALA A 409 4.25 -9.34 2.22
CA ALA A 409 5.63 -8.96 2.45
C ALA A 409 6.42 -10.11 3.08
N GLY A 410 7.67 -10.28 2.67
CA GLY A 410 8.52 -11.37 3.13
C GLY A 410 8.27 -12.74 2.45
N GLN A 411 7.33 -12.85 1.49
CA GLN A 411 7.14 -14.08 0.72
C GLN A 411 8.03 -14.09 -0.53
N GLU A 412 8.69 -15.21 -0.82
CA GLU A 412 9.63 -15.36 -1.96
C GLU A 412 8.99 -15.00 -3.32
N LEU A 413 7.72 -15.35 -3.52
CA LEU A 413 7.01 -15.11 -4.77
C LEU A 413 6.40 -13.72 -4.90
N TYR A 414 6.51 -12.87 -3.87
CA TYR A 414 5.90 -11.55 -3.82
C TYR A 414 6.95 -10.46 -3.82
N ALA A 415 6.74 -9.43 -4.64
CA ALA A 415 7.46 -8.17 -4.55
C ALA A 415 6.51 -6.99 -4.71
N GLN A 416 6.86 -5.91 -4.05
CA GLN A 416 6.12 -4.65 -4.06
C GLN A 416 7.07 -3.48 -4.24
N VAL A 417 6.63 -2.46 -4.96
CA VAL A 417 7.27 -1.15 -5.00
C VAL A 417 6.20 -0.07 -4.91
N THR A 418 6.42 0.93 -4.06
CA THR A 418 5.58 2.11 -3.98
C THR A 418 6.30 3.30 -4.59
N LEU A 419 5.74 3.88 -5.65
CA LEU A 419 6.26 5.09 -6.30
C LEU A 419 5.81 6.32 -5.51
N ASP A 420 6.73 7.21 -5.21
CA ASP A 420 6.54 8.37 -4.34
C ASP A 420 6.49 9.72 -5.08
N LYS A 421 6.74 9.70 -6.41
CA LYS A 421 6.82 10.93 -7.20
C LYS A 421 5.95 10.86 -8.44
N THR A 422 5.19 11.94 -8.67
CA THR A 422 4.47 12.17 -9.92
C THR A 422 5.47 12.64 -11.00
N GLU A 423 5.53 11.92 -12.12
CA GLU A 423 6.45 12.17 -13.26
C GLU A 423 5.72 12.76 -14.48
N ARG A 424 4.50 13.28 -14.28
CA ARG A 424 3.72 13.96 -15.30
C ARG A 424 4.05 15.45 -15.40
N SER A 425 3.36 16.13 -16.33
CA SER A 425 3.48 17.58 -16.55
C SER A 425 3.19 18.39 -15.27
N ASP A 426 3.69 19.63 -15.22
CA ASP A 426 3.42 20.58 -14.15
C ASP A 426 1.91 20.76 -13.89
N VAL A 427 1.07 20.69 -14.94
CA VAL A 427 -0.39 20.76 -14.81
C VAL A 427 -0.96 19.55 -14.06
N ALA A 428 -0.44 18.35 -14.30
CA ALA A 428 -0.89 17.15 -13.58
C ALA A 428 -0.44 17.17 -12.10
N GLN A 429 0.68 17.83 -11.79
CA GLN A 429 1.13 18.03 -10.41
C GLN A 429 0.21 18.98 -9.63
N MET A 430 -0.45 19.94 -10.31
CA MET A 430 -1.43 20.82 -9.66
C MET A 430 -2.64 20.07 -9.08
N ALA A 431 -2.96 18.88 -9.60
CA ALA A 431 -4.04 18.08 -9.05
C ALA A 431 -3.76 17.62 -7.60
N ASN A 432 -2.49 17.44 -7.22
CA ASN A 432 -2.13 17.10 -5.84
C ASN A 432 -2.47 18.24 -4.84
N LEU A 433 -2.56 19.48 -5.32
CA LEU A 433 -2.95 20.63 -4.47
C LEU A 433 -4.44 20.60 -4.10
N LEU A 434 -5.24 19.80 -4.78
CA LEU A 434 -6.67 19.63 -4.49
C LEU A 434 -6.94 18.57 -3.43
N ASP A 435 -5.93 17.78 -3.08
CA ASP A 435 -6.00 16.71 -2.07
C ASP A 435 -5.52 17.19 -0.68
N GLU A 436 -5.10 18.45 -0.53
CA GLU A 436 -4.53 19.02 0.70
C GLU A 436 -5.58 19.67 1.65
N ASP A 437 -6.88 19.35 1.54
CA ASP A 437 -7.94 19.84 2.44
C ASP A 437 -8.29 18.85 3.57
#